data_5ec25261f767974f5cce4abb277bddc1
#
_entry.id   5ec25261f767974f5cce4abb277bddc1
#
_cell.length_a   1.000
_cell.length_b   1.000
_cell.length_c   1.000
_cell.angle_alpha   90.00
_cell.angle_beta   90.00
_cell.angle_gamma   90.00
#
_symmetry.space_group_name_H-M   'P 1'
#
loop_
_entity.id
_entity.type
_entity.pdbx_description
1 polymer ?
#
loop_
_entity_poly.entity_id
_entity_poly.type
_entity_poly.pdbx_seq_one_letter_code
_entity_poly.pdbx_strand_id
1 'polypeptide(L)'
;MKIDLTDTTASKINKALVQGRRAIGTPAVGMVLTLVIVTDEENAYDALKAANDASREHPSRTLVVIRRVSRTSRDRTTSRLDAEVQLGAEAGTGETVVLRLYGEVVNHAQSVVLPLLLPDAPVVVWWPVEAPLDPAKDPLGALAQRRVTDTYASEQPVRDLTARADTYTPGDTDLSWTRITPWRSMLAAALDQVTCEVAGVEVEGEEFNPSCELLAMWLADRLDVPVKRSLSSGPGLTAVRMHTDCGPIVLDRADGSLATLSIEGQPDRAVALKRRETSELIAEELRRLDPDDTYASALRFGVDRLSAEAEKAEAEAQAEAEAKAEAEKAEAKKGDADAEGAESERASTSASGSGSGSGGSASGSGSGSGSGSGSGSGSGSGSAKKAPAKKVAAKKATAK
;
A
#
# COMPACT_ATOMS: atom_id res chain seq x y z
N MET A 1 5.58 -20.49 22.84
CA MET A 1 6.45 -19.88 23.90
C MET A 1 6.89 -18.49 23.44
N LYS A 2 6.64 -17.48 24.25
CA LYS A 2 6.99 -16.08 23.99
C LYS A 2 8.00 -15.61 25.04
N ILE A 3 9.04 -14.88 24.61
CA ILE A 3 10.10 -14.32 25.47
C ILE A 3 10.26 -12.84 25.09
N ASP A 4 10.03 -11.94 26.02
CA ASP A 4 10.20 -10.51 25.83
C ASP A 4 11.58 -10.06 26.39
N LEU A 5 12.31 -9.28 25.62
CA LEU A 5 13.64 -8.76 25.92
C LEU A 5 13.64 -7.23 25.72
N THR A 6 13.85 -6.49 26.80
CA THR A 6 13.96 -5.03 26.78
C THR A 6 15.43 -4.63 26.89
N ASP A 7 15.83 -3.59 26.15
CA ASP A 7 17.21 -3.07 26.08
C ASP A 7 18.23 -4.20 25.88
N THR A 8 18.06 -4.91 24.77
CA THR A 8 18.75 -6.16 24.47
C THR A 8 19.83 -6.00 23.40
N THR A 9 20.44 -7.10 23.00
CA THR A 9 21.43 -7.19 21.91
C THR A 9 21.18 -8.43 21.07
N ALA A 10 21.67 -8.47 19.83
CA ALA A 10 21.55 -9.63 18.95
C ALA A 10 22.09 -10.92 19.61
N SER A 11 23.17 -10.81 20.40
CA SER A 11 23.75 -11.94 21.15
C SER A 11 22.78 -12.49 22.22
N LYS A 12 22.11 -11.61 22.98
CA LYS A 12 21.09 -12.01 23.96
C LYS A 12 19.87 -12.64 23.28
N ILE A 13 19.47 -12.11 22.13
CA ILE A 13 18.35 -12.67 21.32
C ILE A 13 18.71 -14.08 20.84
N ASN A 14 19.91 -14.29 20.28
CA ASN A 14 20.37 -15.62 19.86
C ASN A 14 20.41 -16.61 21.05
N LYS A 15 20.85 -16.15 22.21
CA LYS A 15 20.84 -16.98 23.42
C LYS A 15 19.41 -17.37 23.82
N ALA A 16 18.46 -16.43 23.74
CA ALA A 16 17.04 -16.70 24.00
C ALA A 16 16.45 -17.71 23.02
N LEU A 17 16.75 -17.60 21.71
CA LEU A 17 16.36 -18.57 20.69
C LEU A 17 16.88 -19.97 21.01
N VAL A 18 18.16 -20.11 21.35
CA VAL A 18 18.77 -21.41 21.70
C VAL A 18 18.15 -22.00 22.97
N GLN A 19 17.94 -21.18 23.99
CA GLN A 19 17.33 -21.62 25.27
C GLN A 19 15.86 -22.01 25.06
N GLY A 20 15.11 -21.22 24.31
CA GLY A 20 13.71 -21.50 24.01
C GLY A 20 13.53 -22.80 23.23
N ARG A 21 14.34 -23.06 22.20
CA ARG A 21 14.33 -24.34 21.46
C ARG A 21 14.59 -25.55 22.35
N ARG A 22 15.59 -25.44 23.24
CA ARG A 22 15.88 -26.51 24.20
C ARG A 22 14.73 -26.76 25.17
N ALA A 23 14.04 -25.71 25.61
CA ALA A 23 12.92 -25.81 26.52
C ALA A 23 11.68 -26.48 25.89
N ILE A 24 11.46 -26.23 24.60
CA ILE A 24 10.31 -26.81 23.84
C ILE A 24 10.65 -28.20 23.29
N GLY A 25 11.94 -28.55 23.21
CA GLY A 25 12.40 -29.78 22.59
C GLY A 25 12.29 -29.79 21.06
N THR A 26 12.16 -28.60 20.44
CA THR A 26 12.05 -28.47 18.99
C THR A 26 13.45 -28.24 18.39
N PRO A 27 13.93 -29.13 17.49
CA PRO A 27 15.17 -28.86 16.79
C PRO A 27 15.01 -27.70 15.81
N ALA A 28 16.12 -26.94 15.58
CA ALA A 28 16.15 -25.90 14.52
C ALA A 28 16.19 -26.50 13.09
N VAL A 29 15.69 -27.72 12.95
CA VAL A 29 15.76 -28.50 11.71
C VAL A 29 14.47 -28.26 10.91
N GLY A 30 14.63 -27.97 9.62
CA GLY A 30 13.51 -27.83 8.70
C GLY A 30 13.19 -26.41 8.25
N MET A 31 13.80 -25.38 8.86
CA MET A 31 13.71 -24.01 8.31
C MET A 31 14.58 -23.90 7.06
N VAL A 32 13.99 -23.42 5.97
CA VAL A 32 14.62 -23.42 4.65
C VAL A 32 15.16 -22.03 4.24
N LEU A 33 14.72 -20.96 4.92
CA LEU A 33 15.14 -19.60 4.63
C LEU A 33 14.99 -18.68 5.86
N THR A 34 15.56 -17.48 5.77
CA THR A 34 15.24 -16.36 6.67
C THR A 34 14.38 -15.34 5.93
N LEU A 35 13.19 -15.04 6.45
CA LEU A 35 12.34 -13.95 5.98
C LEU A 35 12.53 -12.74 6.89
N VAL A 36 12.99 -11.63 6.34
CA VAL A 36 13.11 -10.35 7.04
C VAL A 36 11.98 -9.44 6.58
N ILE A 37 11.11 -9.04 7.48
CA ILE A 37 10.00 -8.11 7.22
C ILE A 37 10.40 -6.75 7.76
N VAL A 38 10.40 -5.72 6.93
CA VAL A 38 10.75 -4.35 7.33
C VAL A 38 9.49 -3.50 7.28
N THR A 39 9.03 -3.03 8.43
CA THR A 39 7.73 -2.35 8.54
C THR A 39 7.70 -1.36 9.71
N ASP A 40 6.58 -0.69 9.90
CA ASP A 40 6.23 0.09 11.09
C ASP A 40 5.45 -0.74 12.12
N GLU A 41 5.07 -0.13 13.25
CA GLU A 41 4.33 -0.82 14.31
C GLU A 41 2.86 -1.09 13.93
N GLU A 42 2.26 -0.23 13.07
CA GLU A 42 0.84 -0.31 12.71
C GLU A 42 0.59 -1.50 11.78
N ASN A 43 1.51 -1.73 10.84
CA ASN A 43 1.42 -2.78 9.83
C ASN A 43 2.08 -4.11 10.25
N ALA A 44 2.82 -4.12 11.37
CA ALA A 44 3.61 -5.29 11.80
C ALA A 44 2.75 -6.53 12.08
N TYR A 45 1.55 -6.35 12.64
CA TYR A 45 0.67 -7.47 12.98
C TYR A 45 0.17 -8.20 11.72
N ASP A 46 -0.32 -7.47 10.73
CA ASP A 46 -0.86 -8.07 9.49
C ASP A 46 0.24 -8.70 8.65
N ALA A 47 1.41 -8.04 8.57
CA ALA A 47 2.58 -8.60 7.90
C ALA A 47 3.06 -9.90 8.56
N LEU A 48 3.14 -9.93 9.89
CA LEU A 48 3.51 -11.15 10.64
C LEU A 48 2.49 -12.26 10.45
N LYS A 49 1.20 -11.94 10.47
CA LYS A 49 0.13 -12.90 10.21
C LYS A 49 0.27 -13.52 8.82
N ALA A 50 0.47 -12.71 7.79
CA ALA A 50 0.68 -13.18 6.43
C ALA A 50 1.92 -14.10 6.33
N ALA A 51 3.03 -13.73 6.98
CA ALA A 51 4.24 -14.55 7.02
C ALA A 51 4.04 -15.88 7.77
N ASN A 52 3.32 -15.88 8.89
CA ASN A 52 3.02 -17.09 9.64
C ASN A 52 2.13 -18.05 8.84
N ASP A 53 1.16 -17.54 8.09
CA ASP A 53 0.33 -18.36 7.20
C ASP A 53 1.16 -18.93 6.04
N ALA A 54 2.03 -18.13 5.42
CA ALA A 54 2.97 -18.58 4.37
C ALA A 54 4.00 -19.61 4.90
N SER A 55 4.38 -19.51 6.18
CA SER A 55 5.35 -20.42 6.81
C SER A 55 4.90 -21.88 6.86
N ARG A 56 3.61 -22.15 6.66
CA ARG A 56 3.08 -23.51 6.56
C ARG A 56 3.59 -24.25 5.33
N GLU A 57 3.84 -23.52 4.24
CA GLU A 57 4.43 -24.06 3.02
C GLU A 57 5.97 -23.98 3.06
N HIS A 58 6.51 -22.91 3.64
CA HIS A 58 7.94 -22.60 3.66
C HIS A 58 8.40 -22.28 5.09
N PRO A 59 8.67 -23.29 5.93
CA PRO A 59 9.15 -23.10 7.29
C PRO A 59 10.38 -22.17 7.31
N SER A 60 10.28 -21.05 8.01
CA SER A 60 11.30 -20.00 7.98
C SER A 60 11.59 -19.44 9.36
N ARG A 61 12.77 -18.81 9.49
CA ARG A 61 12.99 -17.85 10.56
C ARG A 61 12.48 -16.49 10.09
N THR A 62 11.45 -15.95 10.76
CA THR A 62 10.90 -14.65 10.47
C THR A 62 11.48 -13.60 11.41
N LEU A 63 12.13 -12.58 10.85
CA LEU A 63 12.66 -11.42 11.59
C LEU A 63 11.83 -10.20 11.21
N VAL A 64 10.99 -9.69 12.11
CA VAL A 64 10.20 -8.47 11.90
C VAL A 64 10.98 -7.29 12.42
N VAL A 65 11.41 -6.40 11.54
CA VAL A 65 12.19 -5.21 11.85
C VAL A 65 11.25 -4.00 11.86
N ILE A 66 10.91 -3.53 13.05
CA ILE A 66 10.05 -2.37 13.24
C ILE A 66 10.95 -1.14 13.46
N ARG A 67 10.91 -0.22 12.50
CA ARG A 67 11.62 1.06 12.56
C ARG A 67 10.74 2.08 13.29
N ARG A 68 11.03 2.36 14.56
CA ARG A 68 10.32 3.39 15.31
C ARG A 68 10.94 4.76 15.07
N VAL A 69 10.33 5.52 14.17
CA VAL A 69 10.66 6.94 13.98
C VAL A 69 9.94 7.75 15.05
N SER A 70 10.69 8.19 16.07
CA SER A 70 10.11 9.00 17.13
C SER A 70 9.73 10.40 16.64
N ARG A 71 8.50 10.82 16.94
CA ARG A 71 7.99 12.18 16.66
C ARG A 71 8.51 13.22 17.66
N THR A 72 9.03 12.79 18.82
CA THR A 72 9.53 13.69 19.87
C THR A 72 11.05 13.73 19.91
N SER A 73 11.63 14.92 20.10
CA SER A 73 13.07 15.14 20.14
C SER A 73 13.76 14.35 21.26
N ARG A 74 13.05 14.06 22.34
CA ARG A 74 13.59 13.37 23.51
C ARG A 74 13.76 11.87 23.29
N ASP A 75 12.87 11.25 22.52
CA ASP A 75 12.95 9.81 22.21
C ASP A 75 13.95 9.49 21.09
N ARG A 76 14.35 10.52 20.30
CA ARG A 76 15.36 10.37 19.23
C ARG A 76 16.78 10.14 19.79
N THR A 77 17.03 10.50 21.03
CA THR A 77 18.36 10.44 21.65
C THR A 77 18.63 9.11 22.35
N THR A 78 17.63 8.30 22.63
CA THR A 78 17.82 7.03 23.35
C THR A 78 17.89 5.88 22.35
N SER A 79 19.11 5.42 22.08
CA SER A 79 19.36 4.23 21.28
C SER A 79 19.01 2.97 22.07
N ARG A 80 18.02 2.19 21.62
CA ARG A 80 17.56 0.98 22.30
C ARG A 80 17.07 -0.06 21.28
N LEU A 81 17.30 -1.33 21.60
CA LEU A 81 16.73 -2.48 20.91
C LEU A 81 15.86 -3.26 21.89
N ASP A 82 14.58 -3.41 21.56
CA ASP A 82 13.71 -4.36 22.23
C ASP A 82 13.41 -5.52 21.28
N ALA A 83 13.22 -6.71 21.81
CA ALA A 83 12.93 -7.88 21.01
C ALA A 83 11.89 -8.78 21.69
N GLU A 84 11.08 -9.44 20.84
CA GLU A 84 10.14 -10.46 21.25
C GLU A 84 10.46 -11.73 20.46
N VAL A 85 10.75 -12.84 21.15
CA VAL A 85 11.05 -14.13 20.53
C VAL A 85 9.84 -15.05 20.69
N GLN A 86 9.33 -15.56 19.60
CA GLN A 86 8.20 -16.49 19.56
C GLN A 86 8.65 -17.84 18.98
N LEU A 87 8.29 -18.93 19.64
CA LEU A 87 8.72 -20.29 19.29
C LEU A 87 7.54 -21.29 19.46
N GLY A 88 7.55 -22.34 18.67
CA GLY A 88 6.50 -23.36 18.68
C GLY A 88 5.16 -22.82 18.16
N ALA A 89 4.05 -23.17 18.79
CA ALA A 89 2.71 -22.81 18.33
C ALA A 89 2.49 -21.29 18.11
N GLU A 90 3.23 -20.46 18.81
CA GLU A 90 3.18 -18.99 18.67
C GLU A 90 3.82 -18.47 17.36
N ALA A 91 4.75 -19.23 16.81
CA ALA A 91 5.54 -18.86 15.62
C ALA A 91 5.12 -19.66 14.36
N GLY A 92 3.98 -20.34 14.37
CA GLY A 92 3.58 -21.23 13.28
C GLY A 92 4.53 -22.43 13.16
N THR A 93 5.07 -22.67 11.96
CA THR A 93 6.01 -23.78 11.70
C THR A 93 7.49 -23.39 11.83
N GLY A 94 7.78 -22.13 12.11
CA GLY A 94 9.13 -21.57 12.16
C GLY A 94 9.50 -20.96 13.52
N GLU A 95 10.35 -19.96 13.47
CA GLU A 95 10.75 -19.11 14.59
C GLU A 95 10.50 -17.65 14.23
N THR A 96 9.94 -16.88 15.14
CA THR A 96 9.69 -15.46 14.91
C THR A 96 10.44 -14.61 15.93
N VAL A 97 11.09 -13.56 15.44
CA VAL A 97 11.73 -12.53 16.27
C VAL A 97 11.23 -11.16 15.82
N VAL A 98 10.51 -10.46 16.68
CA VAL A 98 10.09 -9.09 16.45
C VAL A 98 11.13 -8.17 17.07
N LEU A 99 11.72 -7.29 16.25
CA LEU A 99 12.79 -6.36 16.63
C LEU A 99 12.23 -4.93 16.57
N ARG A 100 12.21 -4.23 17.70
CA ARG A 100 11.82 -2.82 17.79
C ARG A 100 13.07 -1.97 17.96
N LEU A 101 13.41 -1.19 16.93
CA LEU A 101 14.60 -0.36 16.88
C LEU A 101 14.26 1.09 17.21
N TYR A 102 15.02 1.69 18.10
CA TYR A 102 14.83 3.07 18.58
C TYR A 102 16.12 3.88 18.40
N GLY A 103 15.97 5.18 18.10
CA GLY A 103 17.09 6.11 17.96
C GLY A 103 18.07 5.68 16.88
N GLU A 104 19.36 5.82 17.13
CA GLU A 104 20.43 5.48 16.17
C GLU A 104 20.48 3.99 15.76
N VAL A 105 19.89 3.08 16.55
CA VAL A 105 19.83 1.65 16.19
C VAL A 105 19.04 1.44 14.90
N VAL A 106 18.11 2.32 14.57
CA VAL A 106 17.35 2.28 13.30
C VAL A 106 18.28 2.31 12.09
N ASN A 107 19.33 3.15 12.15
CA ASN A 107 20.32 3.30 11.08
C ASN A 107 21.29 2.11 10.99
N HIS A 108 21.30 1.25 12.01
CA HIS A 108 22.17 0.08 12.13
C HIS A 108 21.40 -1.25 12.12
N ALA A 109 20.21 -1.27 11.53
CA ALA A 109 19.33 -2.45 11.46
C ALA A 109 20.05 -3.68 10.89
N GLN A 110 20.90 -3.50 9.88
CA GLN A 110 21.72 -4.58 9.32
C GLN A 110 22.61 -5.27 10.39
N SER A 111 23.26 -4.50 11.24
CA SER A 111 24.13 -5.03 12.32
C SER A 111 23.35 -5.84 13.38
N VAL A 112 22.06 -5.53 13.55
CA VAL A 112 21.16 -6.27 14.44
C VAL A 112 20.70 -7.56 13.78
N VAL A 113 20.33 -7.51 12.49
CA VAL A 113 19.72 -8.61 11.73
C VAL A 113 20.76 -9.67 11.35
N LEU A 114 21.94 -9.25 10.85
CA LEU A 114 22.95 -10.16 10.31
C LEU A 114 23.32 -11.33 11.27
N PRO A 115 23.55 -11.13 12.58
CA PRO A 115 23.84 -12.23 13.50
C PRO A 115 22.64 -13.16 13.79
N LEU A 116 21.42 -12.77 13.38
CA LEU A 116 20.19 -13.52 13.59
C LEU A 116 19.77 -14.35 12.39
N LEU A 117 20.42 -14.19 11.23
CA LEU A 117 20.15 -14.97 10.03
C LEU A 117 20.44 -16.45 10.26
N LEU A 118 19.73 -17.32 9.56
CA LEU A 118 20.07 -18.75 9.51
C LEU A 118 21.38 -18.90 8.72
N PRO A 119 22.36 -19.65 9.24
CA PRO A 119 23.57 -19.95 8.48
C PRO A 119 23.23 -20.77 7.24
N ASP A 120 23.91 -20.48 6.13
CA ASP A 120 23.82 -21.21 4.87
C ASP A 120 22.41 -21.32 4.26
N ALA A 121 21.47 -20.47 4.71
CA ALA A 121 20.11 -20.41 4.20
C ALA A 121 19.87 -19.09 3.45
N PRO A 122 19.07 -19.09 2.38
CA PRO A 122 18.75 -17.88 1.65
C PRO A 122 18.00 -16.88 2.52
N VAL A 123 18.18 -15.59 2.20
CA VAL A 123 17.53 -14.47 2.86
C VAL A 123 16.56 -13.82 1.89
N VAL A 124 15.33 -13.63 2.32
CA VAL A 124 14.31 -12.83 1.63
C VAL A 124 14.01 -11.61 2.48
N VAL A 125 14.01 -10.42 1.88
CA VAL A 125 13.56 -9.20 2.55
C VAL A 125 12.26 -8.74 1.93
N TRP A 126 11.26 -8.46 2.76
CA TRP A 126 9.96 -7.98 2.36
C TRP A 126 9.60 -6.67 3.03
N TRP A 127 9.19 -5.69 2.22
CA TRP A 127 8.61 -4.42 2.64
C TRP A 127 7.11 -4.43 2.30
N PRO A 128 6.22 -4.64 3.28
CA PRO A 128 4.78 -4.74 3.04
C PRO A 128 4.11 -3.40 2.70
N VAL A 129 4.73 -2.27 3.02
CA VAL A 129 4.17 -0.93 2.84
C VAL A 129 5.21 -0.01 2.20
N GLU A 130 6.05 0.63 3.01
CA GLU A 130 7.07 1.57 2.55
C GLU A 130 8.37 0.84 2.17
N ALA A 131 8.63 0.73 0.90
CA ALA A 131 9.89 0.19 0.41
C ALA A 131 10.89 1.30 0.08
N PRO A 132 12.22 1.05 0.23
CA PRO A 132 13.23 2.01 -0.20
C PRO A 132 13.18 2.19 -1.73
N LEU A 133 13.56 3.36 -2.24
CA LEU A 133 13.60 3.64 -3.68
C LEU A 133 14.45 2.62 -4.44
N ASP A 134 15.57 2.20 -3.87
CA ASP A 134 16.45 1.16 -4.40
C ASP A 134 16.60 0.04 -3.36
N PRO A 135 15.79 -1.04 -3.45
CA PRO A 135 15.83 -2.13 -2.49
C PRO A 135 17.17 -2.84 -2.40
N ALA A 136 17.92 -2.94 -3.49
CA ALA A 136 19.20 -3.62 -3.52
C ALA A 136 20.30 -2.81 -2.79
N LYS A 137 20.16 -1.48 -2.71
CA LYS A 137 21.08 -0.61 -1.97
C LYS A 137 20.68 -0.39 -0.51
N ASP A 138 19.45 -0.75 -0.11
CA ASP A 138 19.08 -0.73 1.32
C ASP A 138 19.97 -1.71 2.10
N PRO A 139 20.50 -1.32 3.29
CA PRO A 139 21.38 -2.18 4.06
C PRO A 139 20.80 -3.56 4.42
N LEU A 140 19.48 -3.69 4.58
CA LEU A 140 18.83 -4.99 4.79
C LEU A 140 18.63 -5.72 3.46
N GLY A 141 18.24 -4.99 2.41
CA GLY A 141 18.09 -5.55 1.06
C GLY A 141 19.38 -6.12 0.48
N ALA A 142 20.51 -5.52 0.80
CA ALA A 142 21.83 -6.01 0.41
C ALA A 142 22.20 -7.38 1.01
N LEU A 143 21.50 -7.82 2.07
CA LEU A 143 21.66 -9.16 2.66
C LEU A 143 20.85 -10.24 1.90
N ALA A 144 19.93 -9.84 1.04
CA ALA A 144 18.93 -10.73 0.48
C ALA A 144 19.26 -11.21 -0.94
N GLN A 145 18.96 -12.48 -1.21
CA GLN A 145 18.88 -13.02 -2.56
C GLN A 145 17.57 -12.59 -3.26
N ARG A 146 16.47 -12.42 -2.50
CA ARG A 146 15.19 -11.94 -3.02
C ARG A 146 14.69 -10.77 -2.21
N ARG A 147 14.26 -9.72 -2.89
CA ARG A 147 13.72 -8.49 -2.31
C ARG A 147 12.31 -8.28 -2.84
N VAL A 148 11.34 -8.28 -1.92
CA VAL A 148 9.91 -8.23 -2.22
C VAL A 148 9.36 -6.88 -1.78
N THR A 149 8.74 -6.16 -2.69
CA THR A 149 8.02 -4.91 -2.42
C THR A 149 6.53 -5.10 -2.64
N ASP A 150 5.70 -4.14 -2.25
CA ASP A 150 4.28 -4.10 -2.54
C ASP A 150 3.86 -2.69 -2.93
N THR A 151 4.02 -2.34 -4.19
CA THR A 151 3.64 -1.02 -4.72
C THR A 151 2.14 -0.77 -4.64
N TYR A 152 1.30 -1.79 -4.56
CA TYR A 152 -0.15 -1.63 -4.37
C TYR A 152 -0.51 -1.04 -3.00
N ALA A 153 0.32 -1.27 -1.98
CA ALA A 153 0.12 -0.76 -0.63
C ALA A 153 0.76 0.64 -0.42
N SER A 154 1.41 1.19 -1.43
CA SER A 154 2.06 2.50 -1.40
C SER A 154 1.06 3.64 -1.52
N GLU A 155 1.41 4.82 -1.00
CA GLU A 155 0.63 6.06 -1.20
C GLU A 155 0.70 6.58 -2.66
N GLN A 156 1.76 6.24 -3.40
CA GLN A 156 2.00 6.65 -4.79
C GLN A 156 2.35 5.46 -5.69
N PRO A 157 1.40 4.55 -5.95
CA PRO A 157 1.70 3.24 -6.57
C PRO A 157 2.41 3.33 -7.92
N VAL A 158 2.00 4.25 -8.80
CA VAL A 158 2.58 4.40 -10.16
C VAL A 158 4.00 4.95 -10.08
N ARG A 159 4.23 5.97 -9.25
CA ARG A 159 5.57 6.53 -9.02
C ARG A 159 6.53 5.49 -8.45
N ASP A 160 6.07 4.71 -7.48
CA ASP A 160 6.90 3.67 -6.87
C ASP A 160 7.17 2.54 -7.86
N LEU A 161 6.21 2.20 -8.73
CA LEU A 161 6.44 1.24 -9.82
C LEU A 161 7.48 1.75 -10.81
N THR A 162 7.46 3.05 -11.18
CA THR A 162 8.51 3.68 -12.01
C THR A 162 9.87 3.58 -11.33
N ALA A 163 9.95 3.90 -10.04
CA ALA A 163 11.19 3.76 -9.27
C ALA A 163 11.71 2.31 -9.24
N ARG A 164 10.82 1.30 -9.17
CA ARG A 164 11.21 -0.13 -9.31
C ARG A 164 11.81 -0.42 -10.67
N ALA A 165 11.25 0.16 -11.74
CA ALA A 165 11.77 -0.02 -13.09
C ALA A 165 13.18 0.58 -13.25
N ASP A 166 13.40 1.79 -12.74
CA ASP A 166 14.67 2.51 -12.83
C ASP A 166 15.81 1.86 -12.03
N THR A 167 15.47 1.23 -10.88
CA THR A 167 16.46 0.71 -9.93
C THR A 167 16.53 -0.82 -9.91
N TYR A 168 15.82 -1.50 -10.81
CA TYR A 168 15.72 -2.96 -10.82
C TYR A 168 17.09 -3.64 -10.76
N THR A 169 17.22 -4.54 -9.80
CA THR A 169 18.35 -5.45 -9.67
C THR A 169 17.85 -6.90 -9.64
N PRO A 170 18.55 -7.87 -10.30
CA PRO A 170 18.14 -9.26 -10.26
C PRO A 170 17.85 -9.75 -8.83
N GLY A 171 16.69 -10.37 -8.62
CA GLY A 171 16.17 -10.75 -7.32
C GLY A 171 15.15 -9.78 -6.72
N ASP A 172 14.93 -8.61 -7.34
CA ASP A 172 13.81 -7.74 -7.00
C ASP A 172 12.51 -8.28 -7.59
N THR A 173 11.42 -8.13 -6.85
CA THR A 173 10.06 -8.45 -7.28
C THR A 173 9.05 -7.57 -6.54
N ASP A 174 7.83 -7.53 -7.06
CA ASP A 174 6.73 -6.78 -6.44
C ASP A 174 5.48 -7.65 -6.34
N LEU A 175 4.76 -7.57 -5.22
CA LEU A 175 3.54 -8.35 -5.04
C LEU A 175 2.44 -7.98 -6.05
N SER A 176 2.49 -6.79 -6.65
CA SER A 176 1.58 -6.42 -7.74
C SER A 176 1.80 -7.31 -8.97
N TRP A 177 3.03 -7.77 -9.22
CA TRP A 177 3.35 -8.76 -10.24
C TRP A 177 2.84 -10.16 -9.87
N THR A 178 3.01 -10.56 -8.62
CA THR A 178 2.54 -11.85 -8.10
C THR A 178 1.01 -11.93 -8.15
N ARG A 179 0.31 -10.82 -7.88
CA ARG A 179 -1.17 -10.75 -7.98
C ARG A 179 -1.70 -11.11 -9.35
N ILE A 180 -0.97 -10.82 -10.42
CA ILE A 180 -1.41 -11.08 -11.80
C ILE A 180 -0.97 -12.45 -12.33
N THR A 181 -0.26 -13.29 -11.57
CA THR A 181 0.12 -14.64 -12.01
C THR A 181 -1.06 -15.46 -12.55
N PRO A 182 -2.23 -15.53 -11.86
CA PRO A 182 -3.38 -16.28 -12.39
C PRO A 182 -3.94 -15.67 -13.69
N TRP A 183 -3.92 -14.35 -13.84
CA TRP A 183 -4.33 -13.67 -15.05
C TRP A 183 -3.42 -14.02 -16.22
N ARG A 184 -2.11 -13.90 -16.03
CA ARG A 184 -1.10 -14.25 -17.05
C ARG A 184 -1.25 -15.70 -17.51
N SER A 185 -1.42 -16.62 -16.56
CA SER A 185 -1.61 -18.05 -16.86
C SER A 185 -2.90 -18.29 -17.65
N MET A 186 -3.99 -17.63 -17.28
CA MET A 186 -5.27 -17.81 -17.96
C MET A 186 -5.27 -17.21 -19.36
N LEU A 187 -4.68 -16.04 -19.55
CA LEU A 187 -4.55 -15.39 -20.86
C LEU A 187 -3.66 -16.20 -21.81
N ALA A 188 -2.54 -16.71 -21.32
CA ALA A 188 -1.68 -17.61 -22.11
C ALA A 188 -2.45 -18.89 -22.52
N ALA A 189 -3.15 -19.53 -21.56
CA ALA A 189 -3.95 -20.72 -21.85
C ALA A 189 -5.15 -20.44 -22.79
N ALA A 190 -5.69 -19.23 -22.81
CA ALA A 190 -6.72 -18.82 -23.75
C ALA A 190 -6.18 -18.68 -25.18
N LEU A 191 -4.99 -18.07 -25.32
CA LEU A 191 -4.32 -17.93 -26.61
C LEU A 191 -3.88 -19.29 -27.19
N ASP A 192 -3.45 -20.23 -26.36
CA ASP A 192 -3.08 -21.60 -26.81
C ASP A 192 -4.25 -22.38 -27.42
N GLN A 193 -5.49 -21.93 -27.22
CA GLN A 193 -6.70 -22.59 -27.76
C GLN A 193 -7.11 -22.10 -29.15
N VAL A 194 -6.48 -21.04 -29.61
CA VAL A 194 -6.80 -20.39 -30.89
C VAL A 194 -5.52 -20.22 -31.72
N THR A 195 -5.69 -20.16 -33.02
CA THR A 195 -4.58 -19.89 -33.96
C THR A 195 -4.68 -18.49 -34.58
N CYS A 196 -5.33 -17.58 -33.84
CA CYS A 196 -5.66 -16.24 -34.32
C CYS A 196 -4.54 -15.25 -33.99
N GLU A 197 -4.36 -14.25 -34.84
CA GLU A 197 -3.43 -13.16 -34.59
C GLU A 197 -4.07 -12.09 -33.70
N VAL A 198 -3.35 -11.65 -32.67
CA VAL A 198 -3.80 -10.57 -31.78
C VAL A 198 -3.42 -9.24 -32.42
N ALA A 199 -4.39 -8.36 -32.63
CA ALA A 199 -4.19 -7.02 -33.19
C ALA A 199 -4.06 -5.92 -32.13
N GLY A 200 -4.54 -6.17 -30.90
CA GLY A 200 -4.46 -5.22 -29.79
C GLY A 200 -5.10 -5.77 -28.55
N VAL A 201 -4.81 -5.14 -27.41
CA VAL A 201 -5.33 -5.55 -26.10
C VAL A 201 -5.86 -4.36 -25.32
N GLU A 202 -6.91 -4.58 -24.56
CA GLU A 202 -7.42 -3.64 -23.57
C GLU A 202 -7.36 -4.27 -22.18
N VAL A 203 -6.74 -3.55 -21.22
CA VAL A 203 -6.64 -3.94 -19.81
C VAL A 203 -7.47 -2.97 -18.99
N GLU A 204 -8.50 -3.47 -18.33
CA GLU A 204 -9.45 -2.68 -17.55
C GLU A 204 -9.27 -2.93 -16.05
N GLY A 205 -9.28 -1.87 -15.25
CA GLY A 205 -9.17 -1.95 -13.80
C GLY A 205 -9.16 -0.60 -13.12
N GLU A 206 -8.96 -0.61 -11.80
CA GLU A 206 -8.88 0.62 -10.99
C GLU A 206 -7.80 1.57 -11.51
N GLU A 207 -8.05 2.85 -11.34
CA GLU A 207 -7.06 3.90 -11.51
C GLU A 207 -5.88 3.69 -10.54
N PHE A 208 -4.66 4.05 -10.95
CA PHE A 208 -3.44 3.92 -10.16
C PHE A 208 -3.15 2.50 -9.62
N ASN A 209 -3.64 1.46 -10.29
CA ASN A 209 -3.40 0.08 -9.86
C ASN A 209 -2.14 -0.50 -10.55
N PRO A 210 -1.03 -0.73 -9.80
CA PRO A 210 0.23 -1.19 -10.38
C PRO A 210 0.15 -2.59 -10.99
N SER A 211 -0.79 -3.43 -10.54
CA SER A 211 -1.01 -4.75 -11.15
C SER A 211 -1.58 -4.62 -12.56
N CYS A 212 -2.43 -3.63 -12.80
CA CYS A 212 -2.97 -3.36 -14.15
C CYS A 212 -1.89 -2.85 -15.09
N GLU A 213 -1.01 -1.97 -14.60
CA GLU A 213 0.10 -1.44 -15.39
C GLU A 213 1.09 -2.56 -15.75
N LEU A 214 1.49 -3.38 -14.77
CA LEU A 214 2.39 -4.52 -15.00
C LEU A 214 1.80 -5.55 -15.99
N LEU A 215 0.49 -5.80 -15.93
CA LEU A 215 -0.17 -6.68 -16.89
C LEU A 215 -0.17 -6.08 -18.31
N ALA A 216 -0.45 -4.78 -18.42
CA ALA A 216 -0.43 -4.08 -19.70
C ALA A 216 0.97 -4.09 -20.33
N MET A 217 2.01 -3.82 -19.53
CA MET A 217 3.42 -3.88 -19.99
C MET A 217 3.82 -5.28 -20.44
N TRP A 218 3.45 -6.30 -19.63
CA TRP A 218 3.74 -7.69 -19.98
C TRP A 218 3.06 -8.12 -21.27
N LEU A 219 1.80 -7.76 -21.48
CA LEU A 219 1.08 -8.08 -22.72
C LEU A 219 1.68 -7.35 -23.92
N ALA A 220 2.05 -6.09 -23.78
CA ALA A 220 2.70 -5.33 -24.83
C ALA A 220 4.08 -5.91 -25.19
N ASP A 221 4.90 -6.27 -24.19
CA ASP A 221 6.22 -6.92 -24.38
C ASP A 221 6.11 -8.29 -25.06
N ARG A 222 5.10 -9.08 -24.71
CA ARG A 222 4.97 -10.46 -25.19
C ARG A 222 4.28 -10.59 -26.53
N LEU A 223 3.34 -9.72 -26.83
CA LEU A 223 2.53 -9.82 -28.05
C LEU A 223 2.98 -8.83 -29.13
N ASP A 224 3.79 -7.84 -28.78
CA ASP A 224 4.23 -6.75 -29.67
C ASP A 224 3.05 -6.03 -30.35
N VAL A 225 1.98 -5.76 -29.57
CA VAL A 225 0.75 -5.10 -30.05
C VAL A 225 0.41 -3.90 -29.16
N PRO A 226 -0.40 -2.93 -29.67
CA PRO A 226 -0.88 -1.85 -28.86
C PRO A 226 -1.72 -2.34 -27.67
N VAL A 227 -1.42 -1.85 -26.47
CA VAL A 227 -2.18 -2.15 -25.25
C VAL A 227 -2.77 -0.86 -24.70
N LYS A 228 -4.10 -0.83 -24.56
CA LYS A 228 -4.86 0.29 -24.00
C LYS A 228 -5.23 0.00 -22.56
N ARG A 229 -5.06 0.99 -21.67
CA ARG A 229 -5.61 0.98 -20.32
C ARG A 229 -7.00 1.60 -20.33
N SER A 230 -7.96 0.95 -19.66
CA SER A 230 -9.31 1.44 -19.42
C SER A 230 -9.62 1.44 -17.93
N LEU A 231 -10.39 2.42 -17.48
CA LEU A 231 -10.71 2.59 -16.07
C LEU A 231 -12.01 1.88 -15.72
N SER A 232 -12.04 1.28 -14.53
CA SER A 232 -13.25 0.74 -13.91
C SER A 232 -13.30 1.11 -12.44
N SER A 233 -14.45 0.92 -11.81
CA SER A 233 -14.62 1.12 -10.37
C SER A 233 -13.98 0.00 -9.52
N GLY A 234 -13.33 -0.98 -10.16
CA GLY A 234 -12.72 -2.12 -9.45
C GLY A 234 -13.73 -3.19 -9.01
N PRO A 235 -13.30 -4.11 -8.16
CA PRO A 235 -12.05 -4.06 -7.39
C PRO A 235 -10.83 -4.59 -8.17
N GLY A 236 -9.78 -3.81 -8.21
CA GLY A 236 -8.50 -4.14 -8.84
C GLY A 236 -8.60 -4.27 -10.37
N LEU A 237 -7.96 -5.28 -10.91
CA LEU A 237 -8.07 -5.66 -12.33
C LEU A 237 -9.44 -6.30 -12.59
N THR A 238 -10.23 -5.76 -13.53
CA THR A 238 -11.59 -6.21 -13.79
C THR A 238 -11.75 -6.96 -15.09
N ALA A 239 -11.06 -6.57 -16.17
CA ALA A 239 -11.15 -7.28 -17.43
C ALA A 239 -9.88 -7.17 -18.28
N VAL A 240 -9.69 -8.16 -19.14
CA VAL A 240 -8.75 -8.09 -20.27
C VAL A 240 -9.47 -8.52 -21.53
N ARG A 241 -9.37 -7.71 -22.58
CA ARG A 241 -9.95 -7.98 -23.89
C ARG A 241 -8.85 -8.01 -24.93
N MET A 242 -8.64 -9.15 -25.58
CA MET A 242 -7.70 -9.30 -26.70
C MET A 242 -8.50 -9.29 -28.00
N HIS A 243 -8.20 -8.35 -28.86
CA HIS A 243 -8.82 -8.22 -30.18
C HIS A 243 -8.05 -9.06 -31.18
N THR A 244 -8.70 -10.09 -31.74
CA THR A 244 -8.06 -10.99 -32.71
C THR A 244 -8.84 -10.96 -34.04
N ASP A 245 -8.23 -11.44 -35.10
CA ASP A 245 -8.82 -11.58 -36.43
C ASP A 245 -9.97 -12.61 -36.47
N CYS A 246 -10.06 -13.49 -35.46
CA CYS A 246 -11.14 -14.50 -35.34
C CYS A 246 -12.27 -14.09 -34.36
N GLY A 247 -12.21 -12.86 -33.81
CA GLY A 247 -13.11 -12.39 -32.78
C GLY A 247 -12.43 -12.15 -31.43
N PRO A 248 -13.12 -11.53 -30.47
CA PRO A 248 -12.50 -11.17 -29.18
C PRO A 248 -12.32 -12.36 -28.25
N ILE A 249 -11.20 -12.35 -27.51
CA ILE A 249 -10.99 -13.17 -26.33
C ILE A 249 -11.14 -12.25 -25.11
N VAL A 250 -12.10 -12.55 -24.25
CA VAL A 250 -12.43 -11.71 -23.09
C VAL A 250 -12.30 -12.51 -21.80
N LEU A 251 -11.54 -11.99 -20.86
CA LEU A 251 -11.48 -12.47 -19.48
C LEU A 251 -12.04 -11.36 -18.59
N ASP A 252 -13.26 -11.55 -18.10
CA ASP A 252 -14.00 -10.56 -17.30
C ASP A 252 -14.19 -11.05 -15.85
N ARG A 253 -13.96 -10.17 -14.88
CA ARG A 253 -14.10 -10.45 -13.44
C ARG A 253 -14.67 -9.24 -12.71
N ALA A 254 -15.88 -8.88 -12.97
CA ALA A 254 -16.51 -7.66 -12.45
C ALA A 254 -16.62 -7.62 -10.91
N ASP A 255 -16.77 -8.78 -10.24
CA ASP A 255 -16.98 -8.86 -8.78
C ASP A 255 -15.71 -9.19 -7.96
N GLY A 256 -14.57 -9.34 -8.61
CA GLY A 256 -13.29 -9.67 -7.94
C GLY A 256 -13.13 -11.12 -7.46
N SER A 257 -14.08 -12.01 -7.74
CA SER A 257 -14.07 -13.40 -7.26
C SER A 257 -14.08 -14.43 -8.38
N LEU A 258 -15.09 -14.42 -9.22
CA LEU A 258 -15.28 -15.33 -10.34
C LEU A 258 -15.07 -14.58 -11.65
N ALA A 259 -14.31 -15.17 -12.55
CA ALA A 259 -14.16 -14.62 -13.90
C ALA A 259 -14.91 -15.45 -14.93
N THR A 260 -15.28 -14.82 -16.02
CA THR A 260 -15.82 -15.45 -17.22
C THR A 260 -14.77 -15.33 -18.33
N LEU A 261 -14.36 -16.46 -18.89
CA LEU A 261 -13.56 -16.52 -20.11
C LEU A 261 -14.49 -16.77 -21.30
N SER A 262 -14.55 -15.81 -22.21
CA SER A 262 -15.32 -15.86 -23.47
C SER A 262 -14.34 -15.87 -24.64
N ILE A 263 -14.49 -16.85 -25.52
CA ILE A 263 -13.74 -16.97 -26.78
C ILE A 263 -14.79 -17.13 -27.91
N GLU A 264 -14.65 -16.37 -28.98
CA GLU A 264 -15.59 -16.42 -30.09
C GLU A 264 -15.76 -17.87 -30.61
N GLY A 265 -17.00 -18.27 -30.82
CA GLY A 265 -17.33 -19.64 -31.28
C GLY A 265 -17.26 -20.72 -30.20
N GLN A 266 -16.94 -20.39 -28.94
CA GLN A 266 -16.95 -21.32 -27.81
C GLN A 266 -17.95 -20.88 -26.75
N PRO A 267 -18.49 -21.82 -25.93
CA PRO A 267 -19.32 -21.42 -24.80
C PRO A 267 -18.49 -20.73 -23.72
N ASP A 268 -19.09 -19.75 -23.06
CA ASP A 268 -18.51 -19.06 -21.91
C ASP A 268 -18.14 -20.04 -20.80
N ARG A 269 -16.99 -19.80 -20.18
CA ARG A 269 -16.47 -20.62 -19.09
C ARG A 269 -16.23 -19.81 -17.84
N ALA A 270 -16.83 -20.23 -16.73
CA ALA A 270 -16.54 -19.69 -15.42
C ALA A 270 -15.17 -20.22 -14.94
N VAL A 271 -14.29 -19.31 -14.54
CA VAL A 271 -12.95 -19.62 -14.05
C VAL A 271 -12.71 -18.98 -12.68
N ALA A 272 -12.07 -19.72 -11.78
CA ALA A 272 -11.75 -19.20 -10.46
C ALA A 272 -10.57 -18.22 -10.57
N LEU A 273 -10.85 -16.94 -10.33
CA LEU A 273 -9.86 -15.87 -10.41
C LEU A 273 -10.04 -14.89 -9.25
N LYS A 274 -10.21 -15.43 -8.04
CA LYS A 274 -10.37 -14.62 -6.82
C LYS A 274 -9.17 -13.72 -6.56
N ARG A 275 -9.40 -12.60 -5.89
CA ARG A 275 -8.30 -11.81 -5.31
C ARG A 275 -7.59 -12.65 -4.26
N ARG A 276 -6.26 -12.65 -4.33
CA ARG A 276 -5.41 -13.46 -3.45
C ARG A 276 -5.04 -12.70 -2.20
N GLU A 277 -4.99 -13.40 -1.08
CA GLU A 277 -4.52 -12.86 0.19
C GLU A 277 -3.00 -12.65 0.17
N THR A 278 -2.51 -11.70 0.96
CA THR A 278 -1.07 -11.41 1.04
C THR A 278 -0.24 -12.63 1.44
N SER A 279 -0.77 -13.50 2.28
CA SER A 279 -0.12 -14.77 2.65
C SER A 279 0.07 -15.71 1.46
N GLU A 280 -0.91 -15.78 0.54
CA GLU A 280 -0.81 -16.58 -0.69
C GLU A 280 0.23 -15.99 -1.66
N LEU A 281 0.36 -14.65 -1.70
CA LEU A 281 1.34 -13.96 -2.53
C LEU A 281 2.76 -14.19 -1.99
N ILE A 282 2.96 -14.01 -0.69
CA ILE A 282 4.27 -14.26 -0.05
C ILE A 282 4.66 -15.74 -0.17
N ALA A 283 3.74 -16.68 0.02
CA ALA A 283 4.02 -18.10 -0.16
C ALA A 283 4.52 -18.41 -1.59
N GLU A 284 3.95 -17.77 -2.61
CA GLU A 284 4.42 -17.89 -4.00
C GLU A 284 5.83 -17.35 -4.18
N GLU A 285 6.13 -16.15 -3.64
CA GLU A 285 7.46 -15.55 -3.73
C GLU A 285 8.53 -16.33 -2.98
N LEU A 286 8.18 -17.00 -1.88
CA LEU A 286 9.11 -17.86 -1.12
C LEU A 286 9.36 -19.21 -1.80
N ARG A 287 8.51 -19.63 -2.74
CA ARG A 287 8.65 -20.89 -3.47
C ARG A 287 9.77 -20.85 -4.51
N ARG A 288 10.02 -19.67 -5.08
CA ARG A 288 11.05 -19.48 -6.12
C ARG A 288 11.90 -18.25 -5.80
N LEU A 289 13.16 -18.48 -5.50
CA LEU A 289 14.10 -17.41 -5.10
C LEU A 289 14.99 -16.91 -6.26
N ASP A 290 14.96 -17.58 -7.40
CA ASP A 290 15.65 -17.12 -8.60
C ASP A 290 15.04 -15.83 -9.14
N PRO A 291 15.83 -14.97 -9.81
CA PRO A 291 15.31 -13.79 -10.50
C PRO A 291 14.18 -14.12 -11.47
N ASP A 292 13.15 -13.28 -11.54
CA ASP A 292 12.06 -13.38 -12.50
C ASP A 292 12.37 -12.54 -13.75
N ASP A 293 12.93 -13.20 -14.77
CA ASP A 293 13.29 -12.56 -16.05
C ASP A 293 12.05 -11.99 -16.77
N THR A 294 10.88 -12.59 -16.57
CA THR A 294 9.63 -12.11 -17.16
C THR A 294 9.18 -10.79 -16.52
N TYR A 295 9.30 -10.69 -15.20
CA TYR A 295 9.07 -9.44 -14.48
C TYR A 295 10.06 -8.35 -14.93
N ALA A 296 11.34 -8.70 -14.98
CA ALA A 296 12.39 -7.79 -15.43
C ALA A 296 12.15 -7.26 -16.86
N SER A 297 11.71 -8.14 -17.79
CA SER A 297 11.38 -7.76 -19.16
C SER A 297 10.20 -6.80 -19.21
N ALA A 298 9.11 -7.12 -18.51
CA ALA A 298 7.92 -6.28 -18.47
C ALA A 298 8.22 -4.88 -17.90
N LEU A 299 9.00 -4.79 -16.81
CA LEU A 299 9.41 -3.51 -16.22
C LEU A 299 10.24 -2.66 -17.20
N ARG A 300 11.25 -3.26 -17.83
CA ARG A 300 12.12 -2.54 -18.78
C ARG A 300 11.35 -2.05 -19.99
N PHE A 301 10.42 -2.84 -20.48
CA PHE A 301 9.55 -2.45 -21.60
C PHE A 301 8.65 -1.28 -21.26
N GLY A 302 8.16 -1.23 -20.02
CA GLY A 302 7.19 -0.23 -19.56
C GLY A 302 7.77 1.06 -19.03
N VAL A 303 9.10 1.14 -18.78
CA VAL A 303 9.71 2.31 -18.12
C VAL A 303 9.45 3.62 -18.85
N ASP A 304 9.66 3.64 -20.16
CA ASP A 304 9.48 4.84 -20.98
C ASP A 304 8.00 5.28 -21.01
N ARG A 305 7.10 4.32 -21.06
CA ARG A 305 5.66 4.58 -21.03
C ARG A 305 5.19 5.13 -19.69
N LEU A 306 5.63 4.53 -18.58
CA LEU A 306 5.30 4.99 -17.23
C LEU A 306 5.83 6.39 -16.96
N SER A 307 7.05 6.67 -17.42
CA SER A 307 7.65 8.00 -17.29
C SER A 307 6.84 9.05 -18.05
N ALA A 308 6.42 8.77 -19.28
CA ALA A 308 5.60 9.67 -20.07
C ALA A 308 4.19 9.89 -19.47
N GLU A 309 3.58 8.84 -18.91
CA GLU A 309 2.28 8.95 -18.23
C GLU A 309 2.39 9.73 -16.90
N ALA A 310 3.48 9.56 -16.16
CA ALA A 310 3.76 10.30 -14.95
C ALA A 310 4.00 11.79 -15.22
N GLU A 311 4.81 12.13 -16.24
CA GLU A 311 5.04 13.52 -16.68
C GLU A 311 3.73 14.18 -17.12
N LYS A 312 2.88 13.46 -17.85
CA LYS A 312 1.58 13.96 -18.27
C LYS A 312 0.65 14.22 -17.08
N ALA A 313 0.59 13.30 -16.11
CA ALA A 313 -0.21 13.45 -14.90
C ALA A 313 0.28 14.62 -14.04
N GLU A 314 1.59 14.82 -13.91
CA GLU A 314 2.15 15.98 -13.21
C GLU A 314 1.83 17.29 -13.93
N ALA A 315 1.89 17.32 -15.25
CA ALA A 315 1.52 18.49 -16.05
C ALA A 315 0.02 18.82 -15.93
N GLU A 316 -0.85 17.82 -15.95
CA GLU A 316 -2.30 17.99 -15.75
C GLU A 316 -2.63 18.49 -14.33
N ALA A 317 -1.97 17.95 -13.31
CA ALA A 317 -2.13 18.40 -11.93
C ALA A 317 -1.65 19.83 -11.71
N GLN A 318 -0.53 20.23 -12.33
CA GLN A 318 -0.03 21.60 -12.31
C GLN A 318 -1.00 22.56 -13.00
N ALA A 319 -1.52 22.19 -14.18
CA ALA A 319 -2.49 22.99 -14.91
C ALA A 319 -3.80 23.18 -14.12
N GLU A 320 -4.26 22.14 -13.44
CA GLU A 320 -5.45 22.24 -12.57
C GLU A 320 -5.20 23.12 -11.33
N ALA A 321 -4.03 23.04 -10.73
CA ALA A 321 -3.63 23.91 -9.61
C ALA A 321 -3.51 25.39 -10.03
N GLU A 322 -2.94 25.67 -11.21
CA GLU A 322 -2.86 27.01 -11.77
C GLU A 322 -4.26 27.56 -12.10
N ALA A 323 -5.13 26.75 -12.70
CA ALA A 323 -6.50 27.16 -12.99
C ALA A 323 -7.31 27.46 -11.71
N LYS A 324 -7.14 26.69 -10.66
CA LYS A 324 -7.73 26.99 -9.35
C LYS A 324 -7.20 28.27 -8.74
N ALA A 325 -5.90 28.51 -8.81
CA ALA A 325 -5.28 29.72 -8.28
C ALA A 325 -5.71 30.97 -9.07
N GLU A 326 -5.92 30.86 -10.39
CA GLU A 326 -6.47 31.94 -11.20
C GLU A 326 -7.95 32.22 -10.89
N ALA A 327 -8.75 31.17 -10.68
CA ALA A 327 -10.16 31.29 -10.28
C ALA A 327 -10.30 31.99 -8.92
N GLU A 328 -9.50 31.61 -7.92
CA GLU A 328 -9.47 32.28 -6.61
C GLU A 328 -9.05 33.76 -6.70
N LYS A 329 -8.08 34.07 -7.55
CA LYS A 329 -7.67 35.47 -7.80
C LYS A 329 -8.75 36.28 -8.52
N ALA A 330 -9.54 35.63 -9.40
CA ALA A 330 -10.64 36.29 -10.09
C ALA A 330 -11.83 36.57 -9.15
N GLU A 331 -12.12 35.67 -8.23
CA GLU A 331 -13.13 35.86 -7.18
C GLU A 331 -12.72 36.92 -6.17
N ALA A 332 -11.46 36.95 -5.74
CA ALA A 332 -10.95 38.00 -4.86
C ALA A 332 -11.05 39.40 -5.50
N LYS A 333 -10.73 39.52 -6.80
CA LYS A 333 -10.88 40.80 -7.54
C LYS A 333 -12.35 41.20 -7.70
N LYS A 334 -13.27 40.29 -7.82
CA LYS A 334 -14.71 40.59 -7.86
C LYS A 334 -15.21 41.08 -6.49
N GLY A 335 -14.76 40.48 -5.41
CA GLY A 335 -15.10 40.90 -4.04
C GLY A 335 -14.62 42.34 -3.73
N ASP A 336 -13.42 42.73 -4.21
CA ASP A 336 -12.89 44.07 -4.05
C ASP A 336 -13.66 45.11 -4.90
N ALA A 337 -14.05 44.75 -6.12
CA ALA A 337 -14.84 45.63 -7.00
C ALA A 337 -16.25 45.86 -6.46
N ASP A 338 -16.87 44.85 -5.87
CA ASP A 338 -18.20 44.96 -5.25
C ASP A 338 -18.14 45.77 -3.92
N ALA A 339 -17.01 45.73 -3.19
CA ALA A 339 -16.78 46.54 -2.01
C ALA A 339 -16.57 48.05 -2.35
N GLU A 340 -15.81 48.40 -3.41
CA GLU A 340 -15.64 49.76 -3.90
C GLU A 340 -16.96 50.33 -4.48
N GLY A 341 -17.77 49.53 -5.16
CA GLY A 341 -19.09 49.90 -5.64
C GLY A 341 -20.07 50.27 -4.52
N ALA A 342 -20.05 49.50 -3.42
CA ALA A 342 -20.89 49.72 -2.25
C ALA A 342 -20.47 50.96 -1.44
N GLU A 343 -19.18 51.34 -1.45
CA GLU A 343 -18.66 52.53 -0.79
C GLU A 343 -18.99 53.79 -1.61
N SER A 344 -18.94 53.73 -2.94
CA SER A 344 -19.35 54.79 -3.85
C SER A 344 -20.86 55.09 -3.78
N GLU A 345 -21.72 54.10 -3.63
CA GLU A 345 -23.17 54.29 -3.45
C GLU A 345 -23.51 54.90 -2.08
N ARG A 346 -22.78 54.60 -1.02
CA ARG A 346 -22.94 55.23 0.30
C ARG A 346 -22.48 56.71 0.30
N ALA A 347 -21.48 57.07 -0.47
CA ALA A 347 -20.98 58.44 -0.60
C ALA A 347 -21.95 59.31 -1.40
N SER A 348 -22.69 58.75 -2.37
CA SER A 348 -23.67 59.53 -3.19
C SER A 348 -25.00 59.78 -2.48
N THR A 349 -25.37 58.97 -1.49
CA THR A 349 -26.59 59.13 -0.69
C THR A 349 -26.43 60.11 0.46
N SER A 350 -25.22 60.53 0.84
CA SER A 350 -24.97 61.51 1.92
C SER A 350 -24.93 62.97 1.47
N ALA A 351 -25.01 63.24 0.14
CA ALA A 351 -24.90 64.59 -0.42
C ALA A 351 -26.24 65.30 -0.73
N SER A 352 -27.40 64.70 -0.41
CA SER A 352 -28.71 65.34 -0.69
C SER A 352 -29.59 65.36 0.58
N GLY A 353 -29.35 66.33 1.45
CA GLY A 353 -30.20 66.52 2.64
C GLY A 353 -29.76 67.66 3.56
N SER A 354 -29.63 68.88 3.03
CA SER A 354 -29.57 70.07 3.84
C SER A 354 -30.94 70.75 3.93
N GLY A 355 -31.58 70.66 5.09
CA GLY A 355 -32.86 71.32 5.35
C GLY A 355 -33.08 71.43 6.88
N SER A 356 -32.70 72.57 7.39
CA SER A 356 -33.17 73.35 8.58
C SER A 356 -34.15 72.70 9.54
N GLY A 357 -33.82 72.76 10.85
CA GLY A 357 -34.78 72.59 11.94
C GLY A 357 -34.14 72.59 13.35
N SER A 358 -34.33 73.70 14.02
CA SER A 358 -33.90 74.11 15.34
C SER A 358 -34.32 73.23 16.53
N GLY A 359 -33.50 73.17 17.56
CA GLY A 359 -33.95 73.26 18.96
C GLY A 359 -33.81 71.98 19.81
N GLY A 360 -33.13 72.09 20.94
CA GLY A 360 -33.35 71.27 22.10
C GLY A 360 -32.09 70.62 22.72
N SER A 361 -31.58 71.33 23.72
CA SER A 361 -30.63 70.90 24.74
C SER A 361 -31.12 69.68 25.53
N ALA A 362 -30.21 68.77 25.85
CA ALA A 362 -30.03 68.22 27.19
C ALA A 362 -28.81 67.28 27.30
N SER A 363 -28.07 67.56 28.27
CA SER A 363 -26.92 66.87 28.89
C SER A 363 -27.13 65.43 29.24
N GLY A 364 -26.09 64.60 29.16
CA GLY A 364 -26.02 63.27 29.74
C GLY A 364 -24.67 62.59 29.56
N SER A 365 -23.81 62.76 30.53
CA SER A 365 -22.55 62.09 30.75
C SER A 365 -22.76 60.59 31.04
N GLY A 366 -21.89 59.74 30.55
CA GLY A 366 -21.83 58.34 30.96
C GLY A 366 -20.64 57.55 30.35
N SER A 367 -19.56 57.57 31.10
CA SER A 367 -18.40 56.68 30.92
C SER A 367 -18.75 55.23 31.27
N GLY A 368 -18.24 54.28 30.54
CA GLY A 368 -18.34 52.84 30.92
C GLY A 368 -17.43 51.93 30.09
N SER A 369 -16.20 51.75 30.57
CA SER A 369 -15.30 50.64 30.18
C SER A 369 -15.83 49.29 30.66
N GLY A 370 -15.72 48.26 29.84
CA GLY A 370 -16.03 46.89 30.23
C GLY A 370 -15.42 45.83 29.33
N SER A 371 -14.23 45.36 29.70
CA SER A 371 -13.62 44.14 29.23
C SER A 371 -14.40 42.93 29.78
N GLY A 372 -14.63 41.91 28.92
CA GLY A 372 -15.24 40.64 29.33
C GLY A 372 -14.85 39.47 28.42
N SER A 373 -13.84 38.73 28.87
CA SER A 373 -13.49 37.40 28.40
C SER A 373 -14.53 36.38 28.90
N GLY A 374 -15.02 35.49 28.05
CA GLY A 374 -15.92 34.42 28.40
C GLY A 374 -15.66 33.14 27.61
N SER A 375 -14.91 32.23 28.23
CA SER A 375 -14.78 30.82 27.85
C SER A 375 -16.08 30.07 28.23
N GLY A 376 -16.62 29.29 27.27
CA GLY A 376 -17.77 28.43 27.49
C GLY A 376 -17.54 27.04 26.88
N SER A 377 -17.17 26.10 27.75
CA SER A 377 -17.16 24.66 27.47
C SER A 377 -18.59 24.12 27.57
N GLY A 378 -19.05 23.40 26.50
CA GLY A 378 -20.32 22.70 26.48
C GLY A 378 -20.14 21.23 26.09
N SER A 379 -20.14 20.35 27.09
CA SER A 379 -20.21 18.90 26.93
C SER A 379 -21.65 18.48 26.62
N GLY A 380 -21.83 17.78 25.47
CA GLY A 380 -23.08 17.14 25.08
C GLY A 380 -22.91 15.64 24.91
N SER A 381 -23.35 14.86 25.90
CA SER A 381 -23.44 13.40 25.84
C SER A 381 -24.62 12.97 24.97
N GLY A 382 -24.36 12.21 23.89
CA GLY A 382 -25.35 11.56 23.05
C GLY A 382 -25.27 10.04 23.13
N SER A 383 -26.24 9.44 23.78
CA SER A 383 -26.47 8.03 24.00
C SER A 383 -26.81 7.31 22.69
N ALA A 384 -26.00 6.34 22.23
CA ALA A 384 -26.33 5.46 21.12
C ALA A 384 -26.85 4.10 21.61
N LYS A 385 -28.06 3.77 21.18
CA LYS A 385 -28.78 2.52 21.43
C LYS A 385 -28.09 1.31 20.77
N LYS A 386 -27.84 0.28 21.58
CA LYS A 386 -27.50 -1.08 21.16
C LYS A 386 -28.71 -1.77 20.51
N ALA A 387 -28.54 -2.37 19.34
CA ALA A 387 -29.45 -3.35 18.75
C ALA A 387 -28.96 -4.79 19.06
N PRO A 388 -29.86 -5.77 19.20
CA PRO A 388 -29.51 -7.10 19.73
C PRO A 388 -29.04 -8.08 18.67
N ALA A 389 -28.06 -8.88 19.05
CA ALA A 389 -27.50 -9.99 18.29
C ALA A 389 -28.52 -11.15 18.13
N LYS A 390 -28.74 -11.62 16.92
CA LYS A 390 -29.45 -12.87 16.60
C LYS A 390 -28.51 -14.06 16.77
N LYS A 391 -28.83 -14.94 17.70
CA LYS A 391 -28.29 -16.31 17.80
C LYS A 391 -28.82 -17.17 16.66
N VAL A 392 -27.95 -17.79 15.89
CA VAL A 392 -28.31 -18.88 14.98
C VAL A 392 -27.81 -20.18 15.60
N ALA A 393 -28.75 -21.10 15.77
CA ALA A 393 -28.55 -22.40 16.38
C ALA A 393 -27.85 -23.38 15.45
N ALA A 394 -26.85 -24.09 15.97
CA ALA A 394 -26.20 -25.20 15.29
C ALA A 394 -27.12 -26.43 15.29
N LYS A 395 -27.39 -27.01 14.11
CA LYS A 395 -27.99 -28.33 13.94
C LYS A 395 -26.86 -29.35 13.69
N LYS A 396 -26.68 -30.24 14.66
CA LYS A 396 -25.96 -31.51 14.50
C LYS A 396 -26.75 -32.42 13.54
N ALA A 397 -26.09 -32.99 12.54
CA ALA A 397 -26.54 -34.19 11.85
C ALA A 397 -25.47 -35.25 11.99
N THR A 398 -25.82 -36.32 12.67
CA THR A 398 -25.14 -37.61 12.81
C THR A 398 -25.62 -38.55 11.73
N ALA A 399 -24.74 -39.55 11.44
CA ALA A 399 -24.95 -40.82 10.74
C ALA A 399 -24.83 -40.78 9.20
N LYS A 400 -24.15 -41.62 8.56
CA LYS A 400 -23.60 -43.01 8.76
C LYS A 400 -22.31 -43.17 7.95
#